data_aab5613ecdd281f0b6675ae582cee216
#
_entry.id   aab5613ecdd281f0b6675ae582cee216
#
_cell.length_a   1.000
_cell.length_b   1.000
_cell.length_c   1.000
_cell.angle_alpha   90.00
_cell.angle_beta   90.00
_cell.angle_gamma   90.00
#
_symmetry.space_group_name_H-M   'P 1'
#
loop_
_entity.id
_entity.type
_entity.pdbx_description
1 polymer ?
#
loop_
_entity_poly.entity_id
_entity_poly.type
_entity_poly.pdbx_seq_one_letter_code
_entity_poly.pdbx_strand_id
1 'polypeptide(L)'
;MHQGIPDFAMPSEQDVRRAADSLRLLADPTRIKILWALLQGETSVACLAELVGAAPTAVSQHLAKLRLAGLVEGRREGTFIYYTAESAHVRALLTEALGQAAVST
;
A
#
# COMPACT_ATOMS: atom_id res chain seq x y z
N MET A 1 34.52 -5.82 -2.17
CA MET A 1 34.94 -4.44 -1.98
C MET A 1 34.75 -3.64 -3.26
N HIS A 2 34.25 -2.44 -3.14
CA HIS A 2 34.04 -1.57 -4.27
C HIS A 2 35.19 -0.64 -4.51
N GLN A 3 35.60 -0.48 -5.77
CA GLN A 3 36.66 0.43 -6.13
C GLN A 3 36.13 1.78 -6.62
N GLY A 4 34.86 1.86 -7.07
CA GLY A 4 34.31 3.05 -7.66
C GLY A 4 33.43 3.90 -6.73
N ILE A 5 33.11 3.39 -5.54
CA ILE A 5 32.16 4.05 -4.63
C ILE A 5 32.73 4.03 -3.23
N PRO A 6 33.45 5.11 -2.84
CA PRO A 6 34.01 5.17 -1.47
C PRO A 6 32.87 5.28 -0.45
N ASP A 7 33.09 4.70 0.72
CA ASP A 7 32.14 4.72 1.84
C ASP A 7 30.78 4.09 1.52
N PHE A 8 30.73 3.30 0.47
CA PHE A 8 29.52 2.59 0.12
C PHE A 8 29.29 1.40 1.04
N ALA A 9 28.07 1.26 1.54
CA ALA A 9 27.66 0.09 2.30
C ALA A 9 26.34 -0.41 1.75
N MET A 10 26.32 -1.67 1.32
CA MET A 10 25.08 -2.31 0.88
C MET A 10 24.18 -2.56 2.09
N PRO A 11 22.87 -2.32 2.01
CA PRO A 11 21.96 -2.71 3.09
C PRO A 11 22.05 -4.21 3.34
N SER A 12 21.63 -4.65 4.51
CA SER A 12 21.65 -6.08 4.84
C SER A 12 20.71 -6.85 3.91
N GLU A 13 21.01 -8.14 3.71
CA GLU A 13 20.13 -9.00 2.91
C GLU A 13 18.73 -9.02 3.45
N GLN A 14 18.56 -8.98 4.77
CA GLN A 14 17.26 -8.97 5.41
C GLN A 14 16.48 -7.70 5.09
N ASP A 15 17.15 -6.55 5.13
CA ASP A 15 16.51 -5.27 4.80
C ASP A 15 16.12 -5.20 3.34
N VAL A 16 16.98 -5.69 2.46
CA VAL A 16 16.69 -5.74 1.02
C VAL A 16 15.48 -6.62 0.77
N ARG A 17 15.40 -7.77 1.43
CA ARG A 17 14.28 -8.70 1.29
C ARG A 17 12.97 -8.10 1.78
N ARG A 18 12.99 -7.42 2.92
CA ARG A 18 11.82 -6.72 3.43
C ARG A 18 11.34 -5.64 2.46
N ALA A 19 12.28 -4.88 1.92
CA ALA A 19 11.95 -3.84 0.95
C ALA A 19 11.30 -4.45 -0.30
N ALA A 20 11.86 -5.55 -0.81
CA ALA A 20 11.31 -6.23 -1.96
C ALA A 20 9.90 -6.76 -1.70
N ASP A 21 9.66 -7.32 -0.52
CA ASP A 21 8.34 -7.83 -0.14
C ASP A 21 7.33 -6.70 -0.05
N SER A 22 7.71 -5.57 0.54
CA SER A 22 6.84 -4.39 0.64
C SER A 22 6.49 -3.84 -0.73
N LEU A 23 7.47 -3.70 -1.60
CA LEU A 23 7.24 -3.18 -2.95
C LEU A 23 6.37 -4.13 -3.77
N ARG A 24 6.58 -5.44 -3.61
CA ARG A 24 5.76 -6.44 -4.30
C ARG A 24 4.30 -6.38 -3.86
N LEU A 25 4.08 -6.17 -2.57
CA LEU A 25 2.73 -6.01 -2.02
C LEU A 25 2.03 -4.79 -2.60
N LEU A 26 2.76 -3.70 -2.80
CA LEU A 26 2.23 -2.45 -3.35
C LEU A 26 2.10 -2.48 -4.88
N ALA A 27 2.74 -3.43 -5.54
CA ALA A 27 2.79 -3.48 -7.00
C ALA A 27 1.56 -4.20 -7.59
N ASP A 28 0.38 -3.74 -7.21
CA ASP A 28 -0.89 -4.25 -7.72
C ASP A 28 -1.84 -3.07 -7.91
N PRO A 29 -2.44 -2.91 -9.10
CA PRO A 29 -3.28 -1.74 -9.38
C PRO A 29 -4.44 -1.57 -8.39
N THR A 30 -5.12 -2.66 -8.05
CA THR A 30 -6.25 -2.59 -7.12
C THR A 30 -5.80 -2.22 -5.72
N ARG A 31 -4.70 -2.79 -5.24
CA ARG A 31 -4.16 -2.46 -3.92
C ARG A 31 -3.69 -1.01 -3.85
N ILE A 32 -3.11 -0.50 -4.93
CA ILE A 32 -2.72 0.91 -4.99
C ILE A 32 -3.95 1.81 -4.84
N LYS A 33 -5.04 1.50 -5.56
CA LYS A 33 -6.28 2.26 -5.46
C LYS A 33 -6.87 2.20 -4.05
N ILE A 34 -6.89 1.01 -3.45
CA ILE A 34 -7.40 0.82 -2.10
C ILE A 34 -6.61 1.67 -1.09
N LEU A 35 -5.29 1.55 -1.12
CA LEU A 35 -4.43 2.28 -0.19
C LEU A 35 -4.55 3.78 -0.40
N TRP A 36 -4.57 4.24 -1.65
CA TRP A 36 -4.71 5.65 -1.94
C TRP A 36 -6.02 6.21 -1.38
N ALA A 37 -7.12 5.49 -1.56
CA ALA A 37 -8.42 5.89 -1.02
C ALA A 37 -8.39 5.94 0.51
N LEU A 38 -7.83 4.91 1.15
CA LEU A 38 -7.78 4.85 2.61
C LEU A 38 -6.87 5.91 3.23
N LEU A 39 -5.84 6.33 2.50
CA LEU A 39 -4.98 7.43 2.96
C LEU A 39 -5.73 8.76 3.00
N GLN A 40 -6.81 8.89 2.26
CA GLN A 40 -7.64 10.09 2.26
C GLN A 40 -8.64 10.10 3.44
N GLY A 41 -9.03 8.94 3.93
CA GLY A 41 -9.97 8.85 5.03
C GLY A 41 -10.49 7.45 5.25
N GLU A 42 -11.10 7.24 6.41
CA GLU A 42 -11.69 5.97 6.78
C GLU A 42 -12.84 5.62 5.83
N THR A 43 -12.90 4.37 5.37
CA THR A 43 -13.84 3.95 4.35
C THR A 43 -14.29 2.51 4.60
N SER A 44 -15.58 2.23 4.34
CA SER A 44 -16.12 0.88 4.43
C SER A 44 -15.74 0.05 3.19
N VAL A 45 -15.82 -1.29 3.33
CA VAL A 45 -15.54 -2.19 2.21
C VAL A 45 -16.48 -1.91 1.03
N ALA A 46 -17.76 -1.69 1.29
CA ALA A 46 -18.73 -1.42 0.23
C ALA A 46 -18.37 -0.15 -0.55
N CYS A 47 -17.99 0.90 0.18
CA CYS A 47 -17.60 2.16 -0.44
C CYS A 47 -16.30 2.02 -1.21
N LEU A 48 -15.33 1.29 -0.65
CA LEU A 48 -14.07 1.01 -1.35
C LEU A 48 -14.29 0.28 -2.66
N ALA A 49 -15.16 -0.73 -2.64
CA ALA A 49 -15.47 -1.50 -3.85
C ALA A 49 -15.97 -0.60 -4.98
N GLU A 50 -16.84 0.35 -4.66
CA GLU A 50 -17.31 1.31 -5.64
C GLU A 50 -16.19 2.24 -6.12
N LEU A 51 -15.42 2.77 -5.19
CA LEU A 51 -14.34 3.71 -5.50
C LEU A 51 -13.26 3.10 -6.39
N VAL A 52 -12.90 1.84 -6.14
CA VAL A 52 -11.82 1.19 -6.88
C VAL A 52 -12.32 0.40 -8.08
N GLY A 53 -13.64 0.22 -8.21
CA GLY A 53 -14.22 -0.49 -9.33
C GLY A 53 -13.96 -1.99 -9.29
N ALA A 54 -14.03 -2.60 -8.11
CA ALA A 54 -13.78 -4.03 -7.92
C ALA A 54 -14.90 -4.66 -7.09
N ALA A 55 -15.05 -5.98 -7.19
CA ALA A 55 -16.05 -6.69 -6.41
C ALA A 55 -15.68 -6.63 -4.91
N PRO A 56 -16.68 -6.53 -4.01
CA PRO A 56 -16.42 -6.49 -2.57
C PRO A 56 -15.58 -7.67 -2.06
N THR A 57 -15.78 -8.87 -2.62
CA THR A 57 -14.98 -10.03 -2.23
C THR A 57 -13.51 -9.86 -2.58
N ALA A 58 -13.22 -9.30 -3.75
CA ALA A 58 -11.84 -9.04 -4.16
C ALA A 58 -11.22 -7.98 -3.26
N VAL A 59 -11.96 -6.91 -2.95
CA VAL A 59 -11.50 -5.85 -2.05
C VAL A 59 -11.19 -6.44 -0.66
N SER A 60 -12.08 -7.29 -0.14
CA SER A 60 -11.86 -7.93 1.16
C SER A 60 -10.60 -8.79 1.18
N GLN A 61 -10.32 -9.51 0.09
CA GLN A 61 -9.12 -10.33 -0.01
C GLN A 61 -7.85 -9.46 -0.02
N HIS A 62 -7.87 -8.36 -0.76
CA HIS A 62 -6.76 -7.41 -0.76
C HIS A 62 -6.56 -6.80 0.62
N LEU A 63 -7.64 -6.40 1.28
CA LEU A 63 -7.57 -5.82 2.63
C LEU A 63 -7.00 -6.81 3.64
N ALA A 64 -7.35 -8.09 3.53
CA ALA A 64 -6.80 -9.11 4.43
C ALA A 64 -5.27 -9.18 4.31
N LYS A 65 -4.74 -9.16 3.10
CA LYS A 65 -3.30 -9.17 2.87
C LYS A 65 -2.63 -7.91 3.39
N LEU A 66 -3.24 -6.75 3.14
CA LEU A 66 -2.70 -5.47 3.60
C LEU A 66 -2.72 -5.38 5.12
N ARG A 67 -3.75 -5.94 5.75
CA ARG A 67 -3.85 -5.97 7.20
C ARG A 67 -2.77 -6.84 7.82
N LEU A 68 -2.51 -8.02 7.25
CA LEU A 68 -1.44 -8.90 7.72
C LEU A 68 -0.08 -8.23 7.63
N ALA A 69 0.11 -7.38 6.63
CA ALA A 69 1.35 -6.62 6.46
C ALA A 69 1.40 -5.36 7.34
N GLY A 70 0.33 -5.07 8.08
CA GLY A 70 0.28 -3.92 8.97
C GLY A 70 0.06 -2.59 8.26
N LEU A 71 -0.41 -2.61 7.01
CA LEU A 71 -0.61 -1.39 6.22
C LEU A 71 -1.98 -0.79 6.36
N VAL A 72 -2.96 -1.55 6.81
CA VAL A 72 -4.32 -1.08 7.06
C VAL A 72 -4.82 -1.62 8.38
N GLU A 73 -5.77 -0.90 8.99
CA GLU A 73 -6.46 -1.33 10.19
C GLU A 73 -7.95 -1.34 9.96
N GLY A 74 -8.63 -2.33 10.54
CA GLY A 74 -10.08 -2.46 10.44
C GLY A 74 -10.75 -2.13 11.77
N ARG A 75 -11.89 -1.49 11.69
CA ARG A 75 -12.71 -1.15 12.85
C ARG A 75 -14.15 -1.58 12.56
N ARG A 76 -14.74 -2.34 13.49
CA ARG A 76 -16.14 -2.76 13.35
C ARG A 76 -17.06 -1.75 14.01
N GLU A 77 -18.14 -1.42 13.31
CA GLU A 77 -19.20 -0.61 13.86
C GLU A 77 -20.54 -1.19 13.38
N GLY A 78 -21.25 -1.88 14.27
CA GLY A 78 -22.44 -2.63 13.90
C GLY A 78 -22.10 -3.76 12.91
N THR A 79 -22.77 -3.74 11.77
CA THR A 79 -22.54 -4.73 10.71
C THR A 79 -21.49 -4.29 9.70
N PHE A 80 -20.97 -3.06 9.84
CA PHE A 80 -20.00 -2.51 8.92
C PHE A 80 -18.58 -2.62 9.46
N ILE A 81 -17.64 -2.81 8.57
CA ILE A 81 -16.21 -2.75 8.89
C ILE A 81 -15.64 -1.59 8.10
N TYR A 82 -14.97 -0.70 8.81
CA TYR A 82 -14.29 0.46 8.23
C TYR A 82 -12.80 0.25 8.31
N TYR A 83 -12.10 0.68 7.28
CA TYR A 83 -10.65 0.54 7.21
C TYR A 83 -9.98 1.89 7.11
N THR A 84 -8.77 1.96 7.67
CA THR A 84 -7.89 3.13 7.56
C THR A 84 -6.50 2.69 7.16
N ALA A 85 -5.77 3.59 6.52
CA ALA A 85 -4.35 3.41 6.25
C ALA A 85 -3.63 4.65 6.75
N GLU A 86 -2.77 4.47 7.76
CA GLU A 86 -2.03 5.59 8.33
C GLU A 86 -0.54 5.28 8.32
N SER A 87 0.05 5.37 7.13
CA SER A 87 1.47 5.13 6.97
C SER A 87 2.07 6.27 6.16
N ALA A 88 2.86 7.09 6.81
CA ALA A 88 3.58 8.17 6.13
C ALA A 88 4.50 7.58 5.03
N HIS A 89 5.05 6.42 5.28
CA HIS A 89 5.94 5.74 4.34
C HIS A 89 5.19 5.32 3.07
N VAL A 90 4.04 4.67 3.22
CA VAL A 90 3.22 4.25 2.09
C VAL A 90 2.71 5.47 1.33
N ARG A 91 2.28 6.50 2.06
CA ARG A 91 1.84 7.76 1.43
C ARG A 91 2.94 8.35 0.57
N ALA A 92 4.16 8.40 1.07
CA ALA A 92 5.29 8.95 0.32
C ALA A 92 5.58 8.14 -0.94
N LEU A 93 5.59 6.81 -0.83
CA LEU A 93 5.83 5.92 -1.97
C LEU A 93 4.76 6.07 -3.04
N LEU A 94 3.50 6.06 -2.65
CA LEU A 94 2.40 6.17 -3.60
C LEU A 94 2.31 7.56 -4.23
N THR A 95 2.55 8.60 -3.44
CA THR A 95 2.56 9.97 -3.96
C THR A 95 3.61 10.11 -5.05
N GLU A 96 4.81 9.60 -4.80
CA GLU A 96 5.90 9.67 -5.77
C GLU A 96 5.59 8.86 -7.02
N ALA A 97 5.12 7.62 -6.84
CA ALA A 97 4.82 6.75 -7.97
C ALA A 97 3.68 7.31 -8.83
N LEU A 98 2.62 7.80 -8.21
CA LEU A 98 1.47 8.37 -8.92
C LEU A 98 1.84 9.72 -9.54
N GLY A 99 2.67 10.49 -8.87
CA GLY A 99 3.15 11.77 -9.40
C GLY A 99 3.96 11.60 -10.67
N GLN A 100 4.82 10.61 -10.72
CA GLN A 100 5.61 10.30 -11.92
C GLN A 100 4.70 9.85 -13.06
N ALA A 101 3.72 9.01 -12.77
CA ALA A 101 2.76 8.56 -13.78
C ALA A 101 1.96 9.74 -14.33
N ALA A 102 1.55 10.67 -13.49
CA ALA A 102 0.82 11.86 -13.91
C ALA A 102 1.68 12.77 -14.78
N VAL A 103 2.98 12.89 -14.47
CA VAL A 103 3.92 13.70 -15.26
C VAL A 103 4.18 13.07 -16.62
N SER A 104 4.16 11.73 -16.71
CA SER A 104 4.42 11.03 -17.97
C SER A 104 3.26 11.10 -18.95
N THR A 105 2.10 11.51 -18.53
CA THR A 105 0.97 11.70 -19.41
C THR A 105 0.91 13.14 -19.89
#